data_283d86bd7976ab3482aa218a19669183
#
_entry.id   283d86bd7976ab3482aa218a19669183
#
_cell.length_a   1.000
_cell.length_b   1.000
_cell.length_c   1.000
_cell.angle_alpha   90.00
_cell.angle_beta   90.00
_cell.angle_gamma   90.00
#
_symmetry.space_group_name_H-M   'P 1'
#
loop_
_entity.id
_entity.type
_entity.pdbx_description
1 polymer ?
#
loop_
_entity_poly.entity_id
_entity_poly.type
_entity_poly.pdbx_seq_one_letter_code
_entity_poly.pdbx_strand_id
1 'polypeptide(L)'
;EKIVLIFDEIISGFRIDIGGAQNFYGVTPDLSCFGKSMANGYPLSALVGKRKIMNFMEEIFFSTTFGGDAISLAASLATINKMQKLNTVKKVKLNGKKLISSINKIILKNSMENYISVSNVDWWPQLTIINPLEDENLFTSIFRQEFLENGLILGNTFNLCYEHSNNNILESTLSKFDKSLVT
;
A
#
# COMPACT_ATOMS: atom_id res chain seq x y z
N GLU A 1 32.18 -12.43 2.95
CA GLU A 1 31.62 -11.85 1.72
C GLU A 1 30.83 -10.61 2.09
N LYS A 2 30.97 -9.55 1.31
CA LYS A 2 30.19 -8.32 1.51
C LYS A 2 28.95 -8.38 0.62
N ILE A 3 27.80 -8.65 1.22
CA ILE A 3 26.51 -8.67 0.52
C ILE A 3 25.91 -7.25 0.56
N VAL A 4 25.42 -6.77 -0.58
CA VAL A 4 24.72 -5.49 -0.67
C VAL A 4 23.26 -5.70 -0.28
N LEU A 5 22.79 -4.96 0.72
CA LEU A 5 21.39 -4.96 1.15
C LEU A 5 20.63 -3.86 0.42
N ILE A 6 19.61 -4.24 -0.32
CA ILE A 6 18.75 -3.31 -1.06
C ILE A 6 17.33 -3.39 -0.50
N PHE A 7 16.75 -2.25 -0.12
CA PHE A 7 15.34 -2.16 0.24
C PHE A 7 14.52 -1.67 -0.96
N ASP A 8 13.59 -2.49 -1.42
CA ASP A 8 12.54 -2.05 -2.33
C ASP A 8 11.43 -1.37 -1.52
N GLU A 9 11.51 -0.05 -1.48
CA GLU A 9 10.57 0.82 -0.76
C GLU A 9 9.52 1.44 -1.70
N ILE A 10 9.33 0.87 -2.89
CA ILE A 10 8.38 1.43 -3.88
C ILE A 10 6.95 1.42 -3.35
N ILE A 11 6.59 0.44 -2.51
CA ILE A 11 5.29 0.40 -1.83
C ILE A 11 5.40 0.83 -0.37
N SER A 12 6.41 0.36 0.36
CA SER A 12 6.55 0.60 1.79
C SER A 12 6.98 2.03 2.13
N GLY A 13 7.79 2.65 1.27
CA GLY A 13 8.24 4.03 1.44
C GLY A 13 7.07 5.00 1.56
N PHE A 14 7.14 5.91 2.54
CA PHE A 14 6.09 6.89 2.85
C PHE A 14 4.73 6.28 3.25
N ARG A 15 4.65 4.96 3.45
CA ARG A 15 3.45 4.26 3.92
C ARG A 15 3.62 3.64 5.29
N ILE A 16 4.66 2.81 5.49
CA ILE A 16 4.93 2.18 6.78
C ILE A 16 5.47 3.19 7.79
N ASP A 17 6.29 4.10 7.31
CA ASP A 17 6.83 5.26 8.04
C ASP A 17 7.17 6.35 7.03
N ILE A 18 7.29 7.61 7.48
CA ILE A 18 7.73 8.71 6.60
C ILE A 18 9.18 8.51 6.12
N GLY A 19 10.01 7.87 6.93
CA GLY A 19 11.37 7.44 6.59
C GLY A 19 11.45 6.04 5.99
N GLY A 20 10.31 5.41 5.63
CA GLY A 20 10.25 4.08 5.03
C GLY A 20 10.47 2.93 6.02
N ALA A 21 10.64 1.73 5.48
CA ALA A 21 10.88 0.52 6.23
C ALA A 21 12.20 0.58 7.01
N GLN A 22 13.20 1.27 6.46
CA GLN A 22 14.48 1.48 7.15
C GLN A 22 14.31 2.18 8.51
N ASN A 23 13.47 3.19 8.59
CA ASN A 23 13.19 3.88 9.85
C ASN A 23 12.32 3.02 10.77
N PHE A 24 11.33 2.33 10.21
CA PHE A 24 10.41 1.49 10.98
C PHE A 24 11.10 0.29 11.63
N TYR A 25 12.03 -0.37 10.93
CA TYR A 25 12.77 -1.53 11.44
C TYR A 25 14.10 -1.18 12.09
N GLY A 26 14.57 0.08 12.00
CA GLY A 26 15.88 0.48 12.51
C GLY A 26 17.06 -0.13 11.74
N VAL A 27 16.84 -0.49 10.46
CA VAL A 27 17.85 -1.10 9.60
C VAL A 27 18.15 -0.18 8.42
N THR A 28 19.38 0.30 8.30
CA THR A 28 19.81 1.11 7.18
C THR A 28 20.40 0.24 6.08
N PRO A 29 19.74 0.13 4.92
CA PRO A 29 20.24 -0.66 3.80
C PRO A 29 21.43 0.03 3.10
N ASP A 30 22.04 -0.66 2.16
CA ASP A 30 23.07 -0.08 1.30
C ASP A 30 22.45 0.80 0.20
N LEU A 31 21.29 0.36 -0.33
CA LEU A 31 20.49 1.06 -1.33
C LEU A 31 19.00 0.97 -0.97
N SER A 32 18.22 1.99 -1.33
CA SER A 32 16.75 1.98 -1.26
C SER A 32 16.14 2.54 -2.52
N CYS A 33 15.08 1.90 -3.02
CA CYS A 33 14.30 2.31 -4.17
C CYS A 33 12.96 2.89 -3.70
N PHE A 34 12.64 4.12 -4.07
CA PHE A 34 11.36 4.78 -3.75
C PHE A 34 10.57 5.11 -5.01
N GLY A 35 9.25 5.21 -4.88
CA GLY A 35 8.34 5.57 -5.96
C GLY A 35 6.92 5.79 -5.47
N LYS A 36 5.94 5.54 -6.31
CA LYS A 36 4.48 5.57 -6.00
C LYS A 36 4.05 6.73 -5.10
N SER A 37 3.94 6.50 -3.79
CA SER A 37 3.46 7.47 -2.79
C SER A 37 4.31 8.73 -2.72
N MET A 38 5.58 8.67 -3.12
CA MET A 38 6.53 9.78 -3.07
C MET A 38 6.05 10.99 -3.87
N ALA A 39 5.45 10.76 -5.05
CA ALA A 39 4.95 11.83 -5.92
C ALA A 39 3.44 11.77 -6.17
N ASN A 40 2.71 10.91 -5.45
CA ASN A 40 1.24 10.82 -5.45
C ASN A 40 0.62 10.75 -6.86
N GLY A 41 1.17 9.88 -7.72
CA GLY A 41 0.67 9.61 -9.08
C GLY A 41 1.48 10.27 -10.20
N TYR A 42 2.35 11.22 -9.89
CA TYR A 42 3.30 11.73 -10.88
C TYR A 42 4.45 10.74 -11.14
N PRO A 43 4.98 10.65 -12.38
CA PRO A 43 6.01 9.68 -12.74
C PRO A 43 7.37 10.06 -12.15
N LEU A 44 7.63 9.58 -10.92
CA LEU A 44 8.89 9.80 -10.22
C LEU A 44 9.28 8.53 -9.45
N SER A 45 10.55 8.19 -9.57
CA SER A 45 11.22 7.21 -8.72
C SER A 45 12.58 7.74 -8.27
N ALA A 46 13.09 7.21 -7.17
CA ALA A 46 14.41 7.58 -6.68
C ALA A 46 15.16 6.34 -6.20
N LEU A 47 16.43 6.27 -6.57
CA LEU A 47 17.41 5.36 -5.98
C LEU A 47 18.31 6.18 -5.08
N VAL A 48 18.38 5.79 -3.82
CA VAL A 48 19.25 6.45 -2.82
C VAL A 48 20.08 5.41 -2.08
N GLY A 49 21.21 5.81 -1.50
CA GLY A 49 22.01 4.86 -0.74
C GLY A 49 23.39 5.39 -0.33
N LYS A 50 24.22 4.47 0.10
CA LYS A 50 25.58 4.78 0.56
C LYS A 50 26.42 5.38 -0.59
N ARG A 51 27.05 6.50 -0.33
CA ARG A 51 27.86 7.24 -1.33
C ARG A 51 28.83 6.32 -2.09
N LYS A 52 29.49 5.39 -1.37
CA LYS A 52 30.44 4.46 -1.99
C LYS A 52 29.84 3.63 -3.13
N ILE A 53 28.55 3.28 -3.04
CA ILE A 53 27.86 2.52 -4.08
C ILE A 53 27.26 3.50 -5.10
N MET A 54 26.67 4.59 -4.66
CA MET A 54 26.06 5.58 -5.55
C MET A 54 27.06 6.25 -6.51
N ASN A 55 28.33 6.34 -6.14
CA ASN A 55 29.37 6.89 -7.03
C ASN A 55 29.53 6.07 -8.32
N PHE A 56 29.20 4.77 -8.34
CA PHE A 56 29.20 3.98 -9.57
C PHE A 56 28.19 4.49 -10.62
N MET A 57 27.20 5.31 -10.22
CA MET A 57 26.28 5.95 -11.19
C MET A 57 26.98 6.88 -12.17
N GLU A 58 28.19 7.39 -11.84
CA GLU A 58 29.01 8.21 -12.74
C GLU A 58 29.70 7.37 -13.82
N GLU A 59 29.83 6.06 -13.59
CA GLU A 59 30.54 5.11 -14.48
C GLU A 59 29.56 4.37 -15.42
N ILE A 60 28.26 4.40 -15.15
CA ILE A 60 27.24 3.70 -15.92
C ILE A 60 26.35 4.67 -16.70
N PHE A 61 25.91 4.27 -17.88
CA PHE A 61 24.87 5.01 -18.58
C PHE A 61 23.51 4.76 -17.90
N PHE A 62 22.99 5.80 -17.24
CA PHE A 62 21.67 5.79 -16.62
C PHE A 62 20.83 6.93 -17.18
N SER A 63 19.79 6.59 -17.91
CA SER A 63 18.87 7.57 -18.50
C SER A 63 17.44 7.05 -18.38
N THR A 64 16.53 7.91 -17.96
CA THR A 64 15.10 7.63 -17.86
C THR A 64 14.30 8.72 -18.56
N THR A 65 13.17 8.36 -19.18
CA THR A 65 12.32 9.32 -19.90
C THR A 65 11.88 10.49 -19.01
N PHE A 66 11.57 10.24 -17.77
CA PHE A 66 11.11 11.25 -16.79
C PHE A 66 12.17 11.63 -15.77
N GLY A 67 13.43 11.31 -16.03
CA GLY A 67 14.56 11.67 -15.16
C GLY A 67 14.71 13.19 -15.10
N GLY A 68 14.40 13.78 -13.94
CA GLY A 68 14.51 15.23 -13.75
C GLY A 68 13.29 16.02 -14.21
N ASP A 69 12.13 15.37 -14.47
CA ASP A 69 10.89 16.10 -14.77
C ASP A 69 10.52 17.06 -13.63
N ALA A 70 10.52 18.37 -13.93
CA ALA A 70 10.37 19.42 -12.94
C ALA A 70 8.97 19.37 -12.25
N ILE A 71 7.94 18.96 -12.98
CA ILE A 71 6.58 18.85 -12.43
C ILE A 71 6.51 17.72 -11.41
N SER A 72 7.07 16.57 -11.75
CA SER A 72 7.12 15.40 -10.84
C SER A 72 7.95 15.68 -9.59
N LEU A 73 9.07 16.40 -9.73
CA LEU A 73 9.90 16.81 -8.60
C LEU A 73 9.14 17.79 -7.67
N ALA A 74 8.46 18.78 -8.23
CA ALA A 74 7.65 19.73 -7.47
C ALA A 74 6.46 19.02 -6.78
N ALA A 75 5.79 18.09 -7.47
CA ALA A 75 4.73 17.29 -6.90
C ALA A 75 5.19 16.41 -5.74
N SER A 76 6.39 15.80 -5.86
CA SER A 76 6.99 15.02 -4.79
C SER A 76 7.29 15.87 -3.57
N LEU A 77 7.91 17.02 -3.74
CA LEU A 77 8.20 17.93 -2.64
C LEU A 77 6.93 18.39 -1.93
N ALA A 78 5.90 18.77 -2.68
CA ALA A 78 4.60 19.17 -2.12
C ALA A 78 3.92 18.00 -1.38
N THR A 79 4.00 16.78 -1.94
CA THR A 79 3.41 15.58 -1.35
C THR A 79 4.07 15.24 -0.02
N ILE A 80 5.40 15.18 0.04
CA ILE A 80 6.16 14.86 1.25
C ILE A 80 5.89 15.89 2.35
N ASN A 81 5.94 17.18 2.02
CA ASN A 81 5.64 18.26 2.96
C ASN A 81 4.21 18.15 3.51
N LYS A 82 3.23 17.84 2.66
CA LYS A 82 1.85 17.64 3.07
C LYS A 82 1.69 16.41 3.95
N MET A 83 2.36 15.30 3.62
CA MET A 83 2.37 14.08 4.43
C MET A 83 2.87 14.34 5.86
N GLN A 84 3.97 15.06 5.99
CA GLN A 84 4.53 15.44 7.29
C GLN A 84 3.58 16.36 8.07
N LYS A 85 3.09 17.42 7.43
CA LYS A 85 2.17 18.40 8.05
C LYS A 85 0.88 17.76 8.56
N LEU A 86 0.32 16.80 7.83
CA LEU A 86 -0.96 16.15 8.14
C LEU A 86 -0.80 14.86 8.96
N ASN A 87 0.41 14.41 9.26
CA ASN A 87 0.68 13.09 9.87
C ASN A 87 -0.01 11.94 9.12
N THR A 88 0.10 11.97 7.79
CA THR A 88 -0.66 11.07 6.90
C THR A 88 -0.41 9.60 7.20
N VAL A 89 0.85 9.20 7.41
CA VAL A 89 1.22 7.81 7.72
C VAL A 89 0.50 7.31 8.98
N LYS A 90 0.50 8.11 10.06
CA LYS A 90 -0.20 7.75 11.29
C LYS A 90 -1.71 7.59 11.08
N LYS A 91 -2.32 8.47 10.29
CA LYS A 91 -3.77 8.41 9.98
C LYS A 91 -4.11 7.19 9.15
N VAL A 92 -3.31 6.88 8.11
CA VAL A 92 -3.50 5.68 7.29
C VAL A 92 -3.42 4.42 8.14
N LYS A 93 -2.44 4.30 9.04
CA LYS A 93 -2.31 3.16 9.96
C LYS A 93 -3.51 3.04 10.91
N LEU A 94 -3.97 4.14 11.49
CA LEU A 94 -5.17 4.14 12.34
C LEU A 94 -6.42 3.67 11.59
N ASN A 95 -6.59 4.13 10.35
CA ASN A 95 -7.70 3.71 9.51
C ASN A 95 -7.57 2.23 9.09
N GLY A 96 -6.35 1.78 8.82
CA GLY A 96 -6.08 0.36 8.56
C GLY A 96 -6.46 -0.54 9.73
N LYS A 97 -6.12 -0.16 10.95
CA LYS A 97 -6.55 -0.89 12.16
C LYS A 97 -8.07 -0.95 12.28
N LYS A 98 -8.76 0.16 12.06
CA LYS A 98 -10.23 0.21 12.08
C LYS A 98 -10.81 -0.69 10.98
N LEU A 99 -10.29 -0.59 9.76
CA LEU A 99 -10.72 -1.40 8.62
C LEU A 99 -10.56 -2.90 8.93
N ILE A 100 -9.37 -3.34 9.34
CA ILE A 100 -9.08 -4.74 9.67
C ILE A 100 -10.03 -5.26 10.76
N SER A 101 -10.18 -4.51 11.85
CA SER A 101 -11.09 -4.89 12.94
C SER A 101 -12.54 -5.03 12.46
N SER A 102 -13.01 -4.10 11.63
CA SER A 102 -14.39 -4.11 11.12
C SER A 102 -14.61 -5.22 10.10
N ILE A 103 -13.67 -5.43 9.17
CA ILE A 103 -13.75 -6.52 8.18
C ILE A 103 -13.74 -7.88 8.88
N ASN A 104 -12.90 -8.10 9.88
CA ASN A 104 -12.91 -9.36 10.64
C ASN A 104 -14.26 -9.62 11.32
N LYS A 105 -14.92 -8.59 11.86
CA LYS A 105 -16.28 -8.72 12.40
C LYS A 105 -17.31 -9.09 11.30
N ILE A 106 -17.19 -8.49 10.14
CA ILE A 106 -18.07 -8.78 8.99
C ILE A 106 -17.86 -10.22 8.49
N ILE A 107 -16.59 -10.65 8.38
CA ILE A 107 -16.23 -12.02 8.01
C ILE A 107 -16.89 -13.04 8.96
N LEU A 108 -16.74 -12.84 10.27
CA LEU A 108 -17.36 -13.70 11.30
C LEU A 108 -18.88 -13.66 11.24
N LYS A 109 -19.47 -12.47 11.10
CA LYS A 109 -20.94 -12.31 10.99
C LYS A 109 -21.52 -13.11 9.83
N ASN A 110 -20.80 -13.21 8.72
CA ASN A 110 -21.24 -13.89 7.50
C ASN A 110 -20.70 -15.33 7.39
N SER A 111 -20.09 -15.88 8.44
CA SER A 111 -19.50 -17.23 8.47
C SER A 111 -18.48 -17.51 7.37
N MET A 112 -17.72 -16.47 7.00
CA MET A 112 -16.73 -16.52 5.92
C MET A 112 -15.28 -16.74 6.40
N GLU A 113 -15.07 -16.98 7.70
CA GLU A 113 -13.75 -17.13 8.31
C GLU A 113 -12.94 -18.32 7.79
N ASN A 114 -13.61 -19.32 7.23
CA ASN A 114 -12.95 -20.48 6.61
C ASN A 114 -12.54 -20.23 5.15
N TYR A 115 -13.00 -19.16 4.54
CA TYR A 115 -12.81 -18.87 3.11
C TYR A 115 -11.93 -17.67 2.86
N ILE A 116 -11.99 -16.65 3.73
CA ILE A 116 -11.27 -15.41 3.56
C ILE A 116 -10.63 -14.94 4.87
N SER A 117 -9.48 -14.31 4.77
CA SER A 117 -8.80 -13.66 5.90
C SER A 117 -8.25 -12.30 5.52
N VAL A 118 -8.04 -11.47 6.52
CA VAL A 118 -7.37 -10.17 6.35
C VAL A 118 -6.09 -10.14 7.17
N SER A 119 -4.99 -9.73 6.54
CA SER A 119 -3.70 -9.60 7.22
C SER A 119 -3.73 -8.49 8.26
N ASN A 120 -2.93 -8.63 9.33
CA ASN A 120 -2.80 -7.63 10.39
C ASN A 120 -1.75 -6.54 10.06
N VAL A 121 -1.64 -6.15 8.78
CA VAL A 121 -0.71 -5.11 8.31
C VAL A 121 -1.48 -3.81 8.13
N ASP A 122 -1.49 -2.97 9.16
CA ASP A 122 -2.32 -1.77 9.26
C ASP A 122 -2.04 -0.69 8.20
N TRP A 123 -0.83 -0.62 7.67
CA TRP A 123 -0.48 0.32 6.61
C TRP A 123 -0.80 -0.20 5.20
N TRP A 124 -1.03 -1.51 5.04
CA TRP A 124 -1.38 -2.15 3.77
C TRP A 124 -2.09 -3.49 3.99
N PRO A 125 -3.35 -3.50 4.47
CA PRO A 125 -4.09 -4.73 4.71
C PRO A 125 -4.25 -5.53 3.42
N GLN A 126 -4.13 -6.85 3.53
CA GLN A 126 -4.28 -7.78 2.42
C GLN A 126 -5.44 -8.74 2.71
N LEU A 127 -6.28 -8.94 1.72
CA LEU A 127 -7.34 -9.95 1.73
C LEU A 127 -6.81 -11.21 1.04
N THR A 128 -6.94 -12.34 1.71
CA THR A 128 -6.50 -13.64 1.19
C THR A 128 -7.68 -14.59 1.17
N ILE A 129 -7.88 -15.28 0.06
CA ILE A 129 -8.76 -16.44 -0.05
C ILE A 129 -7.98 -17.64 0.50
N ILE A 130 -8.52 -18.31 1.52
CA ILE A 130 -7.81 -19.37 2.26
C ILE A 130 -8.18 -20.74 1.70
N ASN A 131 -9.48 -21.01 1.62
CA ASN A 131 -10.04 -22.27 1.13
C ASN A 131 -11.05 -21.93 0.04
N PRO A 132 -10.64 -21.84 -1.23
CA PRO A 132 -11.60 -21.72 -2.31
C PRO A 132 -12.45 -22.99 -2.39
N LEU A 133 -13.69 -22.83 -2.79
CA LEU A 133 -14.52 -23.95 -3.19
C LEU A 133 -13.87 -24.68 -4.39
N GLU A 134 -14.41 -25.80 -4.84
CA GLU A 134 -13.81 -26.73 -5.81
C GLU A 134 -13.00 -26.11 -6.98
N ASP A 135 -13.37 -24.90 -7.45
CA ASP A 135 -12.63 -24.12 -8.44
C ASP A 135 -12.23 -22.75 -7.87
N GLU A 136 -10.94 -22.58 -7.58
CA GLU A 136 -10.38 -21.33 -7.06
C GLU A 136 -10.60 -20.12 -7.99
N ASN A 137 -10.48 -20.33 -9.29
CA ASN A 137 -10.63 -19.24 -10.27
C ASN A 137 -12.10 -18.80 -10.36
N LEU A 138 -13.01 -19.76 -10.35
CA LEU A 138 -14.44 -19.48 -10.35
C LEU A 138 -14.85 -18.76 -9.07
N PHE A 139 -14.43 -19.26 -7.90
CA PHE A 139 -14.70 -18.63 -6.61
C PHE A 139 -14.18 -17.18 -6.58
N THR A 140 -12.92 -16.98 -6.99
CA THR A 140 -12.31 -15.65 -7.02
C THR A 140 -13.03 -14.71 -7.99
N SER A 141 -13.50 -15.22 -9.11
CA SER A 141 -14.20 -14.43 -10.13
C SER A 141 -15.57 -13.99 -9.62
N ILE A 142 -16.36 -14.90 -9.08
CA ILE A 142 -17.69 -14.61 -8.48
C ILE A 142 -17.50 -13.62 -7.32
N PHE A 143 -16.56 -13.90 -6.42
CA PHE A 143 -16.25 -13.03 -5.28
C PHE A 143 -15.98 -11.60 -5.71
N ARG A 144 -15.11 -11.40 -6.71
CA ARG A 144 -14.80 -10.06 -7.24
C ARG A 144 -15.99 -9.42 -7.94
N GLN A 145 -16.80 -10.19 -8.65
CA GLN A 145 -18.01 -9.70 -9.31
C GLN A 145 -18.99 -9.14 -8.29
N GLU A 146 -19.29 -9.86 -7.21
CA GLU A 146 -20.17 -9.41 -6.14
C GLU A 146 -19.72 -8.07 -5.53
N PHE A 147 -18.40 -7.93 -5.29
CA PHE A 147 -17.86 -6.66 -4.82
C PHE A 147 -18.05 -5.53 -5.84
N LEU A 148 -17.82 -5.82 -7.12
CA LEU A 148 -17.96 -4.83 -8.19
C LEU A 148 -19.41 -4.38 -8.34
N GLU A 149 -20.37 -5.31 -8.30
CA GLU A 149 -21.82 -5.02 -8.38
C GLU A 149 -22.29 -4.17 -7.20
N ASN A 150 -21.69 -4.34 -6.03
CA ASN A 150 -21.93 -3.49 -4.86
C ASN A 150 -21.09 -2.20 -4.86
N GLY A 151 -20.38 -1.89 -5.94
CA GLY A 151 -19.63 -0.64 -6.13
C GLY A 151 -18.31 -0.60 -5.37
N LEU A 152 -17.63 -1.76 -5.21
CA LEU A 152 -16.27 -1.86 -4.71
C LEU A 152 -15.39 -2.56 -5.75
N ILE A 153 -14.30 -1.89 -6.15
CA ILE A 153 -13.23 -2.55 -6.89
C ILE A 153 -12.29 -3.15 -5.86
N LEU A 154 -12.41 -4.47 -5.65
CA LEU A 154 -11.61 -5.19 -4.67
C LEU A 154 -10.51 -6.01 -5.36
N GLY A 155 -9.27 -5.68 -5.05
CA GLY A 155 -8.11 -6.53 -5.32
C GLY A 155 -7.73 -7.36 -4.08
N ASN A 156 -6.52 -7.91 -4.10
CA ASN A 156 -6.00 -8.63 -2.93
C ASN A 156 -5.47 -7.68 -1.83
N THR A 157 -5.53 -6.36 -2.02
CA THR A 157 -4.98 -5.38 -1.09
C THR A 157 -5.90 -4.19 -0.93
N PHE A 158 -5.96 -3.65 0.28
CA PHE A 158 -6.66 -2.39 0.58
C PHE A 158 -5.67 -1.24 0.50
N ASN A 159 -5.72 -0.49 -0.59
CA ASN A 159 -4.84 0.66 -0.81
C ASN A 159 -5.39 1.92 -0.12
N LEU A 160 -5.33 1.93 1.20
CA LEU A 160 -5.79 3.06 2.00
C LEU A 160 -4.99 4.32 1.70
N CYS A 161 -5.67 5.45 1.65
CA CYS A 161 -5.07 6.78 1.52
C CYS A 161 -5.62 7.72 2.61
N TYR A 162 -5.15 8.95 2.60
CA TYR A 162 -5.56 9.96 3.58
C TYR A 162 -7.07 10.21 3.59
N GLU A 163 -7.73 10.16 2.43
CA GLU A 163 -9.18 10.41 2.31
C GLU A 163 -10.04 9.37 3.05
N HIS A 164 -9.53 8.16 3.26
CA HIS A 164 -10.19 7.17 4.11
C HIS A 164 -10.23 7.55 5.60
N SER A 165 -9.62 8.69 5.98
CA SER A 165 -9.82 9.31 7.30
C SER A 165 -11.19 9.95 7.46
N ASN A 166 -11.93 10.14 6.36
CA ASN A 166 -13.34 10.50 6.40
C ASN A 166 -14.16 9.27 6.80
N ASN A 167 -14.84 9.34 7.94
CA ASN A 167 -15.64 8.24 8.45
C ASN A 167 -16.72 7.77 7.47
N ASN A 168 -17.34 8.68 6.72
CA ASN A 168 -18.38 8.35 5.74
C ASN A 168 -17.85 7.44 4.63
N ILE A 169 -16.60 7.65 4.18
CA ILE A 169 -15.97 6.80 3.16
C ILE A 169 -15.71 5.42 3.73
N LEU A 170 -15.16 5.33 4.94
CA LEU A 170 -14.87 4.05 5.59
C LEU A 170 -16.15 3.27 5.88
N GLU A 171 -17.17 3.90 6.43
CA GLU A 171 -18.47 3.29 6.72
C GLU A 171 -19.17 2.79 5.45
N SER A 172 -19.19 3.61 4.38
CA SER A 172 -19.70 3.21 3.07
C SER A 172 -18.96 2.00 2.52
N THR A 173 -17.63 1.98 2.62
CA THR A 173 -16.80 0.84 2.18
C THR A 173 -17.17 -0.44 2.96
N LEU A 174 -17.27 -0.34 4.28
CA LEU A 174 -17.62 -1.48 5.14
C LEU A 174 -19.03 -1.99 4.90
N SER A 175 -19.99 -1.10 4.71
CA SER A 175 -21.38 -1.47 4.37
C SER A 175 -21.46 -2.22 3.05
N LYS A 176 -20.74 -1.75 2.02
CA LYS A 176 -20.67 -2.43 0.72
C LYS A 176 -19.95 -3.78 0.83
N PHE A 177 -18.87 -3.83 1.63
CA PHE A 177 -18.15 -5.07 1.89
C PHE A 177 -19.08 -6.13 2.54
N ASP A 178 -19.80 -5.74 3.59
CA ASP A 178 -20.77 -6.62 4.28
C ASP A 178 -21.84 -7.13 3.31
N LYS A 179 -22.42 -6.24 2.51
CA LYS A 179 -23.45 -6.59 1.52
C LYS A 179 -22.94 -7.58 0.47
N SER A 180 -21.70 -7.47 0.03
CA SER A 180 -21.10 -8.36 -0.96
C SER A 180 -20.81 -9.77 -0.45
N LEU A 181 -20.86 -10.01 0.85
CA LEU A 181 -20.68 -11.35 1.44
C LEU A 181 -22.00 -12.08 1.73
N VAL A 182 -23.15 -11.42 1.59
CA VAL A 182 -24.48 -11.98 1.91
C VAL A 182 -25.13 -12.62 0.67
N THR A 183 -24.67 -12.30 -0.52
CA THR A 183 -25.20 -12.80 -1.79
C THR A 183 -24.60 -14.15 -2.13
#